data_8f1c13623619da7239df5b69d44ea9d9
#
_entry.id   8f1c13623619da7239df5b69d44ea9d9
#
_cell.length_a   1.000
_cell.length_b   1.000
_cell.length_c   1.000
_cell.angle_alpha   90.00
_cell.angle_beta   90.00
_cell.angle_gamma   90.00
#
_symmetry.space_group_name_H-M   'P 1'
#
loop_
_entity.id
_entity.type
_entity.pdbx_description
1 polymer ?
#
loop_
_entity_poly.entity_id
_entity_poly.type
_entity_poly.pdbx_seq_one_letter_code
_entity_poly.pdbx_strand_id
1 'polypeptide(L)'
;MQALNSRSEIELLVNTFYDKVKQDPLLAPLFAHVDWPHHLPVMYNFWASMLLGDRSYTGNPFQKHMPLPLTPMHFSRWLELFNQTVDENFTGAKAEEVKARAQSIATVFQFKLNLTP
;
A
#
# COMPACT_ATOMS: atom_id res chain seq x y z
N MET A 1 -8.24 -7.17 -18.00
CA MET A 1 -7.80 -7.07 -16.61
C MET A 1 -7.31 -8.42 -16.10
N GLN A 2 -6.37 -8.41 -15.20
CA GLN A 2 -5.74 -9.60 -14.67
C GLN A 2 -6.33 -10.00 -13.33
N ALA A 3 -6.28 -11.31 -13.03
CA ALA A 3 -6.52 -11.76 -11.66
C ALA A 3 -5.24 -11.53 -10.82
N LEU A 4 -5.42 -11.25 -9.53
CA LEU A 4 -4.30 -10.95 -8.63
C LEU A 4 -3.89 -12.23 -7.89
N ASN A 5 -3.26 -13.16 -8.61
CA ASN A 5 -3.05 -14.54 -8.15
C ASN A 5 -1.60 -14.92 -7.87
N SER A 6 -0.62 -14.10 -8.27
CA SER A 6 0.78 -14.48 -8.13
C SER A 6 1.63 -13.28 -7.72
N ARG A 7 2.89 -13.57 -7.36
CA ARG A 7 3.83 -12.53 -6.99
C ARG A 7 4.06 -11.53 -8.12
N SER A 8 4.04 -11.97 -9.38
CA SER A 8 4.21 -11.06 -10.53
C SER A 8 3.13 -9.98 -10.55
N GLU A 9 1.88 -10.34 -10.31
CA GLU A 9 0.79 -9.37 -10.26
C GLU A 9 0.90 -8.47 -9.03
N ILE A 10 1.36 -9.00 -7.89
CA ILE A 10 1.63 -8.18 -6.69
C ILE A 10 2.69 -7.12 -7.01
N GLU A 11 3.77 -7.50 -7.68
CA GLU A 11 4.82 -6.55 -8.05
C GLU A 11 4.30 -5.49 -9.00
N LEU A 12 3.48 -5.87 -9.96
CA LEU A 12 2.85 -4.93 -10.88
C LEU A 12 1.97 -3.93 -10.13
N LEU A 13 1.15 -4.43 -9.20
CA LEU A 13 0.30 -3.58 -8.37
C LEU A 13 1.13 -2.57 -7.59
N VAL A 14 2.14 -3.04 -6.88
CA VAL A 14 2.98 -2.18 -6.03
C VAL A 14 3.71 -1.13 -6.88
N ASN A 15 4.30 -1.55 -7.99
CA ASN A 15 5.04 -0.64 -8.86
C ASN A 15 4.14 0.44 -9.46
N THR A 16 2.97 0.05 -9.96
CA THR A 16 2.03 0.98 -10.57
C THR A 16 1.49 1.96 -9.53
N PHE A 17 1.18 1.45 -8.34
CA PHE A 17 0.69 2.27 -7.24
C PHE A 17 1.73 3.33 -6.83
N TYR A 18 2.98 2.91 -6.59
CA TYR A 18 4.01 3.87 -6.16
C TYR A 18 4.42 4.83 -7.27
N ASP A 19 4.29 4.48 -8.54
CA ASP A 19 4.46 5.44 -9.63
C ASP A 19 3.45 6.59 -9.49
N LYS A 20 2.22 6.30 -9.10
CA LYS A 20 1.22 7.34 -8.83
C LYS A 20 1.56 8.14 -7.58
N VAL A 21 2.01 7.48 -6.51
CA VAL A 21 2.38 8.13 -5.25
C VAL A 21 3.52 9.12 -5.46
N LYS A 22 4.53 8.74 -6.23
CA LYS A 22 5.69 9.61 -6.51
C LYS A 22 5.31 10.88 -7.26
N GLN A 23 4.18 10.88 -7.95
CA GLN A 23 3.72 12.02 -8.74
C GLN A 23 2.58 12.78 -8.05
N ASP A 24 2.09 12.29 -6.93
CA ASP A 24 0.98 12.92 -6.22
C ASP A 24 1.48 14.08 -5.35
N PRO A 25 0.91 15.30 -5.51
CA PRO A 25 1.40 16.47 -4.76
C PRO A 25 1.29 16.33 -3.24
N LEU A 26 0.31 15.57 -2.75
CA LEU A 26 0.11 15.39 -1.32
C LEU A 26 1.04 14.32 -0.74
N LEU A 27 1.22 13.20 -1.45
CA LEU A 27 1.96 12.05 -0.93
C LEU A 27 3.45 12.06 -1.27
N ALA A 28 3.82 12.58 -2.44
CA ALA A 28 5.21 12.55 -2.90
C ALA A 28 6.21 13.12 -1.88
N PRO A 29 5.92 14.23 -1.18
CA PRO A 29 6.87 14.76 -0.19
C PRO A 29 7.19 13.79 0.95
N LEU A 30 6.25 12.91 1.33
CA LEU A 30 6.47 11.94 2.39
C LEU A 30 7.48 10.86 1.98
N PHE A 31 7.71 10.68 0.69
CA PHE A 31 8.57 9.65 0.13
C PHE A 31 9.84 10.22 -0.51
N ALA A 32 10.15 11.50 -0.26
CA ALA A 32 11.26 12.19 -0.91
C ALA A 32 12.62 11.54 -0.63
N HIS A 33 12.78 10.90 0.52
CA HIS A 33 14.06 10.29 0.93
C HIS A 33 14.03 8.76 0.90
N VAL A 34 13.01 8.17 0.26
CA VAL A 34 12.87 6.72 0.21
C VAL A 34 13.89 6.13 -0.78
N ASP A 35 14.59 5.10 -0.34
CA ASP A 35 15.46 4.28 -1.19
C ASP A 35 14.57 3.26 -1.90
N TRP A 36 14.08 3.60 -3.08
CA TRP A 36 13.12 2.77 -3.81
C TRP A 36 13.65 1.38 -4.17
N PRO A 37 14.91 1.21 -4.61
CA PRO A 37 15.43 -0.13 -4.86
C PRO A 37 15.37 -1.06 -3.64
N HIS A 38 15.45 -0.50 -2.43
CA HIS A 38 15.33 -1.25 -1.20
C HIS A 38 13.87 -1.39 -0.74
N HIS A 39 13.09 -0.31 -0.86
CA HIS A 39 11.72 -0.24 -0.34
C HIS A 39 10.74 -1.11 -1.13
N LEU A 40 10.83 -1.13 -2.46
CA LEU A 40 9.87 -1.85 -3.29
C LEU A 40 9.85 -3.36 -2.99
N PRO A 41 11.01 -4.05 -2.89
CA PRO A 41 10.96 -5.48 -2.53
C PRO A 41 10.33 -5.74 -1.16
N VAL A 42 10.50 -4.84 -0.20
CA VAL A 42 9.85 -4.95 1.11
C VAL A 42 8.34 -4.90 0.96
N MET A 43 7.84 -4.01 0.11
CA MET A 43 6.41 -3.90 -0.15
C MET A 43 5.87 -5.09 -0.93
N TYR A 44 6.64 -5.64 -1.87
CA TYR A 44 6.25 -6.88 -2.56
C TYR A 44 6.07 -8.01 -1.53
N ASN A 45 7.02 -8.16 -0.62
CA ASN A 45 6.95 -9.17 0.43
C ASN A 45 5.76 -8.96 1.35
N PHE A 46 5.50 -7.71 1.74
CA PHE A 46 4.38 -7.35 2.61
C PHE A 46 3.05 -7.79 2.00
N TRP A 47 2.77 -7.35 0.77
CA TRP A 47 1.49 -7.64 0.13
C TRP A 47 1.36 -9.11 -0.26
N ALA A 48 2.45 -9.76 -0.71
CA ALA A 48 2.44 -11.18 -1.02
C ALA A 48 2.16 -12.02 0.22
N SER A 49 2.76 -11.67 1.34
CA SER A 49 2.52 -12.36 2.60
C SER A 49 1.07 -12.26 3.03
N MET A 50 0.50 -11.07 2.92
CA MET A 50 -0.87 -10.80 3.35
C MET A 50 -1.90 -11.46 2.43
N LEU A 51 -1.69 -11.40 1.12
CA LEU A 51 -2.70 -11.78 0.13
C LEU A 51 -2.56 -13.22 -0.34
N LEU A 52 -1.34 -13.73 -0.44
CA LEU A 52 -1.06 -15.07 -0.99
C LEU A 52 -0.63 -16.09 0.07
N GLY A 53 -0.49 -15.67 1.34
CA GLY A 53 0.00 -16.54 2.39
C GLY A 53 1.50 -16.82 2.35
N ASP A 54 2.24 -16.09 1.54
CA ASP A 54 3.69 -16.14 1.44
C ASP A 54 4.28 -15.56 2.72
N ARG A 55 5.29 -16.20 3.31
CA ARG A 55 5.88 -15.78 4.60
C ARG A 55 7.15 -14.96 4.42
N SER A 56 7.29 -14.27 3.30
CA SER A 56 8.50 -13.50 2.98
C SER A 56 8.63 -12.20 3.76
N TYR A 57 7.54 -11.67 4.33
CA TYR A 57 7.60 -10.41 5.09
C TYR A 57 7.72 -10.68 6.58
N THR A 58 8.71 -10.03 7.20
CA THR A 58 8.86 -9.97 8.65
C THR A 58 9.08 -8.52 9.02
N GLY A 59 8.31 -7.99 9.94
CA GLY A 59 8.47 -6.59 10.34
C GLY A 59 7.16 -5.98 10.79
N ASN A 60 7.23 -4.70 11.13
CA ASN A 60 6.09 -3.94 11.60
C ASN A 60 5.94 -2.68 10.77
N PRO A 61 5.02 -2.64 9.79
CA PRO A 61 4.86 -1.47 8.93
C PRO A 61 4.44 -0.22 9.71
N PHE A 62 3.70 -0.39 10.82
CA PHE A 62 3.28 0.75 11.62
C PHE A 62 4.48 1.49 12.22
N GLN A 63 5.47 0.76 12.77
CA GLN A 63 6.65 1.39 13.34
C GLN A 63 7.42 2.24 12.34
N LYS A 64 7.48 1.79 11.08
CA LYS A 64 8.17 2.51 10.02
C LYS A 64 7.45 3.79 9.62
N HIS A 65 6.13 3.86 9.83
CA HIS A 65 5.34 5.03 9.49
C HIS A 65 5.18 6.02 10.65
N MET A 66 5.50 5.62 11.87
CA MET A 66 5.34 6.49 13.04
C MET A 66 6.03 7.85 12.93
N PRO A 67 7.25 7.95 12.40
CA PRO A 67 7.93 9.24 12.34
C PRO A 67 7.45 10.15 11.22
N LEU A 68 6.54 9.71 10.36
CA LEU A 68 6.03 10.53 9.26
C LEU A 68 4.93 11.48 9.74
N PRO A 69 4.87 12.72 9.21
CA PRO A 69 3.82 13.68 9.59
C PRO A 69 2.51 13.39 8.86
N LEU A 70 1.88 12.27 9.18
CA LEU A 70 0.68 11.80 8.51
C LEU A 70 -0.58 12.45 9.06
N THR A 71 -1.54 12.72 8.18
CA THR A 71 -2.86 13.25 8.52
C THR A 71 -3.93 12.36 7.90
N PRO A 72 -5.21 12.49 8.31
CA PRO A 72 -6.29 11.73 7.67
C PRO A 72 -6.36 11.95 6.16
N MET A 73 -6.02 13.13 5.68
CA MET A 73 -6.00 13.41 4.24
C MET A 73 -4.99 12.55 3.50
N HIS A 74 -3.83 12.29 4.10
CA HIS A 74 -2.81 11.41 3.51
C HIS A 74 -3.35 9.99 3.34
N PHE A 75 -4.06 9.48 4.34
CA PHE A 75 -4.64 8.14 4.28
C PHE A 75 -5.77 8.05 3.25
N SER A 76 -6.61 9.07 3.17
CA SER A 76 -7.69 9.12 2.16
C SER A 76 -7.12 9.12 0.75
N ARG A 77 -6.09 9.91 0.50
CA ARG A 77 -5.45 9.99 -0.81
C ARG A 77 -4.74 8.68 -1.15
N TRP A 78 -4.05 8.08 -0.16
CA TRP A 78 -3.40 6.80 -0.33
C TRP A 78 -4.40 5.72 -0.77
N LEU A 79 -5.54 5.63 -0.08
CA LEU A 79 -6.59 4.68 -0.43
C LEU A 79 -7.18 4.94 -1.81
N GLU A 80 -7.43 6.21 -2.14
CA GLU A 80 -7.95 6.59 -3.45
C GLU A 80 -7.04 6.10 -4.57
N LEU A 81 -5.75 6.37 -4.47
CA LEU A 81 -4.77 5.94 -5.46
C LEU A 81 -4.62 4.42 -5.51
N PHE A 82 -4.63 3.77 -4.33
CA PHE A 82 -4.51 2.33 -4.25
C PHE A 82 -5.71 1.63 -4.91
N ASN A 83 -6.92 2.05 -4.57
CA ASN A 83 -8.13 1.49 -5.14
C ASN A 83 -8.21 1.74 -6.65
N GLN A 84 -7.83 2.92 -7.09
CA GLN A 84 -7.76 3.26 -8.51
C GLN A 84 -6.81 2.32 -9.24
N THR A 85 -5.63 2.07 -8.68
CA THR A 85 -4.64 1.19 -9.28
C THR A 85 -5.17 -0.24 -9.40
N VAL A 86 -5.83 -0.74 -8.35
CA VAL A 86 -6.42 -2.08 -8.38
C VAL A 86 -7.50 -2.14 -9.47
N ASP A 87 -8.41 -1.18 -9.48
CA ASP A 87 -9.55 -1.20 -10.41
C ASP A 87 -9.13 -1.06 -11.87
N GLU A 88 -8.01 -0.37 -12.15
CA GLU A 88 -7.50 -0.21 -13.50
C GLU A 88 -6.79 -1.45 -14.05
N ASN A 89 -6.30 -2.33 -13.18
CA ASN A 89 -5.40 -3.40 -13.58
C ASN A 89 -5.88 -4.80 -13.21
N PHE A 90 -6.75 -4.94 -12.22
CA PHE A 90 -7.09 -6.24 -11.66
C PHE A 90 -8.59 -6.40 -11.46
N THR A 91 -9.02 -7.68 -11.42
CA THR A 91 -10.42 -8.06 -11.18
C THR A 91 -10.45 -9.35 -10.38
N GLY A 92 -11.61 -9.65 -9.80
CA GLY A 92 -11.86 -10.91 -9.10
C GLY A 92 -11.76 -10.80 -7.59
N ALA A 93 -11.85 -11.94 -6.91
CA ALA A 93 -11.94 -11.99 -5.45
C ALA A 93 -10.71 -11.42 -4.76
N LYS A 94 -9.51 -11.69 -5.27
CA LYS A 94 -8.27 -11.16 -4.67
C LYS A 94 -8.14 -9.65 -4.85
N ALA A 95 -8.65 -9.10 -5.95
CA ALA A 95 -8.67 -7.65 -6.16
C ALA A 95 -9.55 -6.98 -5.10
N GLU A 96 -10.73 -7.55 -4.82
CA GLU A 96 -11.61 -7.04 -3.78
C GLU A 96 -11.01 -7.24 -2.39
N GLU A 97 -10.34 -8.36 -2.15
CA GLU A 97 -9.65 -8.62 -0.88
C GLU A 97 -8.55 -7.62 -0.61
N VAL A 98 -7.71 -7.30 -1.60
CA VAL A 98 -6.58 -6.37 -1.39
C VAL A 98 -7.09 -4.96 -1.08
N LYS A 99 -8.18 -4.53 -1.70
CA LYS A 99 -8.79 -3.23 -1.40
C LYS A 99 -9.32 -3.20 0.05
N ALA A 100 -9.96 -4.27 0.49
CA ALA A 100 -10.45 -4.38 1.87
C ALA A 100 -9.30 -4.39 2.87
N ARG A 101 -8.20 -5.08 2.55
CA ARG A 101 -7.01 -5.10 3.41
C ARG A 101 -6.38 -3.71 3.52
N ALA A 102 -6.29 -2.98 2.40
CA ALA A 102 -5.75 -1.62 2.41
C ALA A 102 -6.60 -0.69 3.26
N GLN A 103 -7.93 -0.80 3.18
CA GLN A 103 -8.84 -0.03 4.03
C GLN A 103 -8.62 -0.33 5.51
N SER A 104 -8.46 -1.59 5.87
CA SER A 104 -8.22 -2.01 7.26
C SER A 104 -6.89 -1.45 7.78
N ILE A 105 -5.85 -1.50 6.96
CA ILE A 105 -4.53 -0.95 7.32
C ILE A 105 -4.64 0.54 7.59
N ALA A 106 -5.29 1.29 6.70
CA ALA A 106 -5.45 2.73 6.87
C ALA A 106 -6.23 3.05 8.14
N THR A 107 -7.29 2.31 8.43
CA THR A 107 -8.10 2.50 9.63
C THR A 107 -7.29 2.25 10.90
N VAL A 108 -6.54 1.13 10.94
CA VAL A 108 -5.73 0.77 12.10
C VAL A 108 -4.62 1.79 12.34
N PHE A 109 -3.94 2.24 11.26
CA PHE A 109 -2.85 3.21 11.39
C PHE A 109 -3.38 4.55 11.92
N GLN A 110 -4.52 5.02 11.42
CA GLN A 110 -5.11 6.26 11.90
C GLN A 110 -5.50 6.17 13.38
N PHE A 111 -6.04 5.03 13.79
CA PHE A 111 -6.38 4.79 15.19
C PHE A 111 -5.12 4.83 16.05
N LYS A 112 -4.05 4.13 15.66
CA LYS A 112 -2.81 4.06 16.44
C LYS A 112 -2.08 5.40 16.51
N LEU A 113 -2.25 6.26 15.49
CA LEU A 113 -1.66 7.59 15.46
C LEU A 113 -2.55 8.66 16.07
N ASN A 114 -3.70 8.26 16.65
CA ASN A 114 -4.68 9.17 17.26
C ASN A 114 -5.25 10.19 16.28
N LEU A 115 -5.45 9.78 15.02
CA LEU A 115 -6.00 10.66 13.99
C LEU A 115 -7.53 10.49 13.84
N THR A 116 -8.12 9.50 14.51
CA THR A 116 -9.57 9.30 14.51
C THR A 116 -10.15 9.73 15.85
N PRO A 117 -11.40 10.23 15.86
CA PRO A 117 -12.08 10.62 17.10
C PRO A 117 -12.24 9.45 18.06
#